data_d92396938911c73d8c2ccbb787a82f7d
#
_entry.id   d92396938911c73d8c2ccbb787a82f7d
#
_cell.length_a   1.000
_cell.length_b   1.000
_cell.length_c   1.000
_cell.angle_alpha   90.00
_cell.angle_beta   90.00
_cell.angle_gamma   90.00
#
_symmetry.space_group_name_H-M   'P 1'
#
loop_
_entity.id
_entity.type
_entity.pdbx_description
1 polymer ?
#
loop_
_entity_poly.entity_id
_entity_poly.type
_entity_poly.pdbx_seq_one_letter_code
_entity_poly.pdbx_strand_id
1 'polypeptide(L)'
;MGIGEVVGSKRDAVVALAREHGATNVRIFGSLARGEADAASDVDVLVDLDHGRSLFDLGALAVSLEGLLGRRVDVLTEKGLKARIRDRVLRESVQV
;
A
#
# COMPACT_ATOMS: atom_id res chain seq x y z
N MET A 1 -10.34 12.29 -3.60
CA MET A 1 -8.94 12.13 -4.06
C MET A 1 -8.67 10.69 -4.48
N GLY A 2 -7.90 10.54 -5.51
CA GLY A 2 -7.47 9.24 -6.01
C GLY A 2 -5.96 9.06 -5.92
N ILE A 3 -5.48 7.96 -6.48
CA ILE A 3 -4.06 7.58 -6.44
C ILE A 3 -3.18 8.66 -7.07
N GLY A 4 -3.58 9.23 -8.21
CA GLY A 4 -2.80 10.24 -8.91
C GLY A 4 -2.53 11.49 -8.09
N GLU A 5 -3.46 11.87 -7.22
CA GLU A 5 -3.33 13.06 -6.38
C GLU A 5 -2.44 12.81 -5.16
N VAL A 6 -2.49 11.62 -4.59
CA VAL A 6 -1.75 11.28 -3.36
C VAL A 6 -0.36 10.75 -3.68
N VAL A 7 -0.25 9.85 -4.63
CA VAL A 7 1.01 9.20 -5.02
C VAL A 7 1.71 9.99 -6.12
N GLY A 8 1.00 10.30 -7.20
CA GLY A 8 1.48 11.17 -8.27
C GLY A 8 2.87 10.80 -8.79
N SER A 9 3.78 11.78 -8.78
CA SER A 9 5.16 11.61 -9.23
C SER A 9 6.02 10.77 -8.27
N LYS A 10 5.48 10.38 -7.11
CA LYS A 10 6.21 9.60 -6.11
C LYS A 10 6.13 8.09 -6.34
N ARG A 11 5.52 7.63 -7.44
CA ARG A 11 5.36 6.20 -7.75
C ARG A 11 6.68 5.43 -7.69
N ASP A 12 7.71 5.94 -8.35
CA ASP A 12 9.01 5.27 -8.36
C ASP A 12 9.63 5.19 -6.98
N ALA A 13 9.46 6.23 -6.17
CA ALA A 13 9.94 6.25 -4.80
C ALA A 13 9.19 5.23 -3.93
N VAL A 14 7.88 5.08 -4.12
CA VAL A 14 7.08 4.07 -3.43
C VAL A 14 7.60 2.67 -3.75
N VAL A 15 7.81 2.37 -5.02
CA VAL A 15 8.30 1.05 -5.46
C VAL A 15 9.71 0.80 -4.91
N ALA A 16 10.58 1.81 -4.94
CA ALA A 16 11.94 1.67 -4.42
C ALA A 16 11.96 1.41 -2.92
N LEU A 17 11.16 2.15 -2.15
CA LEU A 17 11.04 1.91 -0.70
C LEU A 17 10.50 0.52 -0.40
N ALA A 18 9.50 0.07 -1.15
CA ALA A 18 8.96 -1.27 -0.98
C ALA A 18 10.06 -2.32 -1.17
N ARG A 19 10.84 -2.17 -2.23
CA ARG A 19 11.92 -3.11 -2.54
C ARG A 19 12.99 -3.15 -1.45
N GLU A 20 13.33 -1.99 -0.86
CA GLU A 20 14.26 -1.91 0.25
C GLU A 20 13.80 -2.73 1.46
N HIS A 21 12.50 -2.88 1.62
CA HIS A 21 11.90 -3.64 2.71
C HIS A 21 11.46 -5.05 2.30
N GLY A 22 11.94 -5.52 1.13
CA GLY A 22 11.64 -6.87 0.66
C GLY A 22 10.23 -7.06 0.14
N ALA A 23 9.59 -6.00 -0.30
CA ALA A 23 8.23 -6.03 -0.84
C ALA A 23 8.21 -5.71 -2.32
N THR A 24 7.36 -6.42 -3.06
CA THR A 24 7.17 -6.26 -4.50
C THR A 24 5.68 -6.23 -4.82
N ASN A 25 5.35 -6.03 -6.10
CA ASN A 25 3.97 -6.04 -6.58
C ASN A 25 3.09 -5.10 -5.75
N VAL A 26 3.51 -3.84 -5.67
CA VAL A 26 2.83 -2.82 -4.84
C VAL A 26 1.52 -2.42 -5.50
N ARG A 27 0.43 -2.55 -4.75
CA ARG A 27 -0.93 -2.20 -5.19
C ARG A 27 -1.57 -1.33 -4.13
N ILE A 28 -2.45 -0.45 -4.57
CA ILE A 28 -3.25 0.38 -3.67
C ILE A 28 -4.70 -0.08 -3.76
N PHE A 29 -5.36 -0.18 -2.62
CA PHE A 29 -6.77 -0.55 -2.54
C PHE A 29 -7.50 0.41 -1.60
N GLY A 30 -8.77 0.13 -1.32
CA GLY A 30 -9.55 0.94 -0.41
C GLY A 30 -10.03 2.25 -1.03
N SER A 31 -10.29 3.24 -0.17
CA SER A 31 -10.89 4.50 -0.60
C SER A 31 -10.06 5.23 -1.65
N LEU A 32 -8.74 5.17 -1.54
CA LEU A 32 -7.86 5.84 -2.50
C LEU A 32 -7.98 5.22 -3.89
N ALA A 33 -8.02 3.89 -3.97
CA ALA A 33 -8.19 3.20 -5.24
C ALA A 33 -9.54 3.50 -5.90
N ARG A 34 -10.58 3.71 -5.08
CA ARG A 34 -11.91 4.06 -5.57
C ARG A 34 -12.09 5.54 -5.91
N GLY A 35 -11.07 6.38 -5.65
CA GLY A 35 -11.17 7.82 -5.85
C GLY A 35 -12.00 8.54 -4.79
N GLU A 36 -12.28 7.88 -3.68
CA GLU A 36 -13.17 8.38 -2.62
C GLU A 36 -12.42 8.92 -1.40
N ALA A 37 -11.09 8.92 -1.42
CA ALA A 37 -10.29 9.35 -0.29
C ALA A 37 -10.43 10.85 -0.03
N ASP A 38 -10.34 11.22 1.24
CA ASP A 38 -10.25 12.62 1.66
C ASP A 38 -8.94 12.86 2.41
N ALA A 39 -8.78 14.06 2.99
CA ALA A 39 -7.55 14.43 3.69
C ALA A 39 -7.25 13.56 4.91
N ALA A 40 -8.26 12.92 5.50
CA ALA A 40 -8.13 12.07 6.68
C ALA A 40 -8.02 10.59 6.34
N SER A 41 -8.17 10.21 5.07
CA SER A 41 -8.14 8.81 4.67
C SER A 41 -6.73 8.24 4.73
N ASP A 42 -6.62 6.99 5.23
CA ASP A 42 -5.36 6.25 5.20
C ASP A 42 -5.10 5.73 3.77
N VAL A 43 -3.84 5.47 3.48
CA VAL A 43 -3.45 4.81 2.23
C VAL A 43 -3.33 3.32 2.51
N ASP A 44 -4.12 2.52 1.83
CA ASP A 44 -4.12 1.06 1.99
C ASP A 44 -3.27 0.43 0.88
N VAL A 45 -2.19 -0.24 1.28
CA VAL A 45 -1.20 -0.81 0.35
C VAL A 45 -1.15 -2.32 0.52
N LEU A 46 -1.21 -3.01 -0.61
CA LEU A 46 -1.10 -4.47 -0.66
C LEU A 46 0.19 -4.82 -1.38
N VAL A 47 1.01 -5.67 -0.77
CA VAL A 47 2.30 -6.07 -1.34
C VAL A 47 2.49 -7.58 -1.28
N ASP A 48 3.40 -8.07 -2.09
CA ASP A 48 3.96 -9.41 -1.94
C ASP A 48 5.26 -9.27 -1.17
N LEU A 49 5.42 -10.09 -0.14
CA LEU A 49 6.60 -10.02 0.72
C LEU A 49 7.57 -11.13 0.35
N ASP A 50 8.85 -10.80 0.22
CA ASP A 50 9.89 -11.76 -0.10
C ASP A 50 10.01 -12.82 0.98
N HIS A 51 10.42 -14.01 0.57
CA HIS A 51 10.66 -15.11 1.49
C HIS A 51 11.70 -14.72 2.54
N GLY A 52 11.43 -15.05 3.80
CA GLY A 52 12.33 -14.69 4.90
C GLY A 52 12.08 -13.33 5.53
N ARG A 53 11.19 -12.52 4.95
CA ARG A 53 10.77 -11.25 5.55
C ARG A 53 9.61 -11.48 6.51
N SER A 54 9.34 -10.50 7.37
CA SER A 54 8.36 -10.64 8.45
C SER A 54 7.43 -9.43 8.55
N LEU A 55 6.52 -9.48 9.52
CA LEU A 55 5.62 -8.35 9.81
C LEU A 55 6.39 -7.10 10.23
N PHE A 56 7.61 -7.24 10.78
CA PHE A 56 8.45 -6.09 11.09
C PHE A 56 8.83 -5.31 9.82
N ASP A 57 9.07 -6.02 8.71
CA ASP A 57 9.38 -5.38 7.44
C ASP A 57 8.18 -4.60 6.92
N LEU A 58 6.97 -5.12 7.07
CA LEU A 58 5.75 -4.42 6.69
C LEU A 58 5.57 -3.14 7.52
N GLY A 59 5.80 -3.22 8.82
CA GLY A 59 5.70 -2.06 9.70
C GLY A 59 6.72 -0.99 9.36
N ALA A 60 7.96 -1.39 9.09
CA ALA A 60 9.02 -0.46 8.69
C ALA A 60 8.70 0.21 7.35
N LEU A 61 8.16 -0.56 6.40
CA LEU A 61 7.74 -0.01 5.12
C LEU A 61 6.62 1.01 5.29
N ALA A 62 5.64 0.70 6.15
CA ALA A 62 4.53 1.63 6.42
C ALA A 62 5.06 2.97 6.93
N VAL A 63 6.00 2.95 7.88
CA VAL A 63 6.61 4.18 8.42
C VAL A 63 7.33 4.97 7.32
N SER A 64 8.11 4.27 6.47
CA SER A 64 8.82 4.92 5.37
C SER A 64 7.86 5.55 4.38
N LEU A 65 6.78 4.86 4.03
CA LEU A 65 5.77 5.40 3.11
C LEU A 65 5.01 6.56 3.72
N GLU A 66 4.74 6.53 5.03
CA GLU A 66 4.12 7.66 5.72
C GLU A 66 4.98 8.91 5.61
N GLY A 67 6.29 8.78 5.77
CA GLY A 67 7.22 9.88 5.60
C GLY A 67 7.23 10.44 4.19
N LEU A 68 7.13 9.56 3.20
CA LEU A 68 7.12 9.96 1.79
C LEU A 68 5.81 10.63 1.38
N LEU A 69 4.67 10.05 1.80
CA LEU A 69 3.35 10.48 1.32
C LEU A 69 2.68 11.50 2.23
N GLY A 70 3.17 11.68 3.46
CA GLY A 70 2.59 12.62 4.42
C GLY A 70 1.23 12.19 4.94
N ARG A 71 0.93 10.89 4.93
CA ARG A 71 -0.34 10.31 5.38
C ARG A 71 -0.09 9.00 6.09
N ARG A 72 -1.06 8.56 6.88
CA ARG A 72 -1.02 7.23 7.46
C ARG A 72 -1.13 6.18 6.37
N VAL A 73 -0.31 5.14 6.48
CA VAL A 73 -0.23 4.07 5.50
C VAL A 73 -0.36 2.72 6.21
N ASP A 74 -1.28 1.89 5.73
CA ASP A 74 -1.39 0.50 6.17
C ASP A 74 -0.82 -0.39 5.07
N VAL A 75 0.12 -1.25 5.42
CA VAL A 75 0.74 -2.18 4.47
C VAL A 75 0.34 -3.60 4.85
N LEU A 76 -0.26 -4.31 3.91
CA LEU A 76 -0.80 -5.65 4.11
C LEU A 76 -0.33 -6.60 3.01
N THR A 77 -0.35 -7.89 3.32
CA THR A 77 -0.23 -8.97 2.33
C THR A 77 -1.60 -9.63 2.16
N GLU A 78 -1.77 -10.45 1.11
CA GLU A 78 -3.02 -11.16 0.91
C GLU A 78 -3.40 -12.01 2.11
N LYS A 79 -2.41 -12.65 2.74
CA LYS A 79 -2.64 -13.49 3.94
C LYS A 79 -3.16 -12.67 5.11
N GLY A 80 -2.83 -11.39 5.18
CA GLY A 80 -3.30 -10.49 6.22
C GLY A 80 -4.72 -9.98 6.02
N LEU A 81 -5.31 -10.21 4.84
CA LEU A 81 -6.68 -9.79 4.54
C LEU A 81 -7.69 -10.79 5.12
N LYS A 82 -8.75 -10.25 5.70
CA LYS A 82 -9.88 -11.10 6.13
C LYS A 82 -10.53 -11.72 4.90
N ALA A 83 -10.88 -13.01 5.00
CA ALA A 83 -11.43 -13.77 3.89
C ALA A 83 -12.63 -13.08 3.23
N ARG A 84 -13.50 -12.47 4.02
CA ARG A 84 -14.73 -11.83 3.54
C ARG A 84 -14.49 -10.62 2.65
N ILE A 85 -13.32 -9.97 2.74
CA ILE A 85 -13.01 -8.78 1.94
C ILE A 85 -11.95 -9.03 0.90
N ARG A 86 -11.30 -10.19 0.93
CA ARG A 86 -10.16 -10.49 0.06
C ARG A 86 -10.49 -10.31 -1.42
N ASP A 87 -11.58 -10.93 -1.88
CA ASP A 87 -11.96 -10.87 -3.29
C ASP A 87 -12.23 -9.44 -3.74
N ARG A 88 -12.91 -8.65 -2.90
CA ARG A 88 -13.18 -7.26 -3.20
C ARG A 88 -11.88 -6.46 -3.29
N VAL A 89 -10.98 -6.65 -2.33
CA VAL A 89 -9.70 -5.93 -2.31
C VAL A 89 -8.88 -6.26 -3.55
N LEU A 90 -8.81 -7.53 -3.91
CA LEU A 90 -8.05 -7.94 -5.11
C LEU A 90 -8.64 -7.36 -6.39
N ARG A 91 -9.97 -7.28 -6.49
CA ARG A 91 -10.62 -6.71 -7.67
C ARG A 91 -10.44 -5.19 -7.77
N GLU A 92 -10.47 -4.47 -6.65
CA GLU A 92 -10.35 -3.02 -6.67
C GLU A 92 -8.91 -2.52 -6.65
N SER A 93 -7.94 -3.38 -6.33
CA SER A 93 -6.55 -2.95 -6.19
C SER A 93 -5.99 -2.47 -7.53
N VAL A 94 -5.17 -1.41 -7.45
CA VAL A 94 -4.54 -0.78 -8.61
C VAL A 94 -3.03 -0.84 -8.42
N GLN A 95 -2.34 -1.35 -9.41
CA GLN A 95 -0.89 -1.44 -9.36
C GLN A 95 -0.24 -0.06 -9.46
N VAL A 96 0.75 0.15 -8.62
CA VAL A 96 1.51 1.41 -8.60
C VAL A 96 2.53 1.48 -9.72
#